data_f99634ce7bc41c8d9df0784b9f0f994b
#
_entry.id   f99634ce7bc41c8d9df0784b9f0f994b
#
_cell.length_a   1.000
_cell.length_b   1.000
_cell.length_c   1.000
_cell.angle_alpha   90.00
_cell.angle_beta   90.00
_cell.angle_gamma   90.00
#
_symmetry.space_group_name_H-M   'P 1'
#
loop_
_entity.id
_entity.type
_entity.pdbx_description
1 polymer ?
#
loop_
_entity_poly.entity_id
_entity_poly.type
_entity_poly.pdbx_seq_one_letter_code
_entity_poly.pdbx_strand_id
1 'polypeptide(L)'
;MRLKVEALTAEKKVNGRKRHIVTDTQGHLLHVKSHPTNEHDSISGCVVFEEALTKYPALQGVCADGGYRGTFVDYVRLALECLVDVVLKLPEGWTILPKRWVVERTLSWLNGSRRLSKDYEISTDSSETQVKLSHIHLLLRRLFHL
;
A
#
# COMPACT_ATOMS: atom_id res chain seq x y z
N MET A 1 -19.57 -8.25 -4.07
CA MET A 1 -18.86 -7.00 -3.75
C MET A 1 -17.60 -6.93 -4.59
N ARG A 2 -17.54 -6.00 -5.53
CA ARG A 2 -16.34 -5.81 -6.38
C ARG A 2 -15.34 -4.94 -5.64
N LEU A 3 -14.33 -5.56 -5.05
CA LEU A 3 -13.23 -4.81 -4.45
C LEU A 3 -12.31 -4.27 -5.56
N LYS A 4 -12.34 -2.99 -5.78
CA LYS A 4 -11.30 -2.29 -6.55
C LYS A 4 -10.22 -1.88 -5.58
N VAL A 5 -8.99 -2.31 -5.81
CA VAL A 5 -7.83 -1.79 -5.07
C VAL A 5 -7.46 -0.45 -5.66
N GLU A 6 -7.40 0.58 -4.86
CA GLU A 6 -7.09 1.91 -5.37
C GLU A 6 -5.62 2.28 -5.26
N ALA A 7 -4.82 1.63 -4.43
CA ALA A 7 -3.43 2.02 -4.48
C ALA A 7 -2.44 1.06 -3.82
N LEU A 8 -1.37 0.85 -4.48
CA LEU A 8 -0.12 0.29 -4.00
C LEU A 8 0.90 1.42 -3.89
N THR A 9 1.46 1.62 -2.72
CA THR A 9 2.53 2.58 -2.51
C THR A 9 3.60 2.06 -1.57
N ALA A 10 4.82 2.58 -1.72
CA ALA A 10 5.96 2.31 -0.86
C ALA A 10 6.32 3.55 -0.05
N GLU A 11 6.34 3.43 1.26
CA GLU A 11 6.86 4.45 2.16
C GLU A 11 8.29 4.11 2.58
N LYS A 12 9.24 5.01 2.30
CA LYS A 12 10.61 4.89 2.80
C LYS A 12 10.69 5.37 4.24
N LYS A 13 11.13 4.50 5.13
CA LYS A 13 11.56 4.88 6.48
C LYS A 13 13.09 4.97 6.55
N VAL A 14 13.58 5.87 7.36
CA VAL A 14 14.99 6.34 7.41
C VAL A 14 16.02 5.23 7.69
N ASN A 15 15.63 4.06 8.15
CA ASN A 15 16.52 2.97 8.54
C ASN A 15 16.52 1.75 7.62
N GLY A 16 16.45 1.94 6.31
CA GLY A 16 16.72 0.86 5.36
C GLY A 16 15.55 -0.08 5.07
N ARG A 17 14.31 0.25 5.45
CA ARG A 17 13.10 -0.52 5.09
C ARG A 17 12.10 0.32 4.35
N LYS A 18 11.41 -0.32 3.41
CA LYS A 18 10.22 0.21 2.72
C LYS A 18 9.00 -0.58 3.19
N ARG A 19 7.87 0.10 3.37
CA ARG A 19 6.58 -0.52 3.57
C ARG A 19 5.74 -0.34 2.31
N HIS A 20 5.27 -1.44 1.78
CA HIS A 20 4.27 -1.46 0.73
C HIS A 20 2.92 -1.72 1.36
N ILE A 21 1.93 -0.89 1.09
CA ILE A 21 0.57 -1.09 1.55
C ILE A 21 -0.39 -1.20 0.37
N VAL A 22 -1.36 -2.07 0.51
CA VAL A 22 -2.49 -2.23 -0.42
C VAL A 22 -3.75 -1.84 0.32
N THR A 23 -4.51 -0.91 -0.22
CA THR A 23 -5.75 -0.42 0.38
C THR A 23 -6.94 -0.62 -0.55
N ASP A 24 -8.14 -0.69 0.02
CA ASP A 24 -9.36 -0.60 -0.76
C ASP A 24 -9.68 0.85 -1.15
N THR A 25 -10.79 1.04 -1.84
CA THR A 25 -11.28 2.35 -2.31
C THR A 25 -11.61 3.33 -1.18
N GLN A 26 -11.80 2.84 0.03
CA GLN A 26 -12.10 3.64 1.22
C GLN A 26 -10.86 3.91 2.09
N GLY A 27 -9.73 3.33 1.73
CA GLY A 27 -8.47 3.47 2.48
C GLY A 27 -8.29 2.46 3.60
N HIS A 28 -9.07 1.39 3.63
CA HIS A 28 -8.84 0.30 4.56
C HIS A 28 -7.65 -0.55 4.11
N LEU A 29 -6.79 -0.91 5.05
CA LEU A 29 -5.62 -1.72 4.80
C LEU A 29 -6.04 -3.16 4.45
N LEU A 30 -5.71 -3.62 3.24
CA LEU A 30 -5.90 -4.99 2.81
C LEU A 30 -4.64 -5.83 3.05
N HIS A 31 -3.49 -5.27 2.74
CA HIS A 31 -2.20 -5.97 2.88
C HIS A 31 -1.07 -4.99 3.17
N VAL A 32 -0.07 -5.45 3.88
CA VAL A 32 1.17 -4.72 4.15
C VAL A 32 2.35 -5.68 4.06
N LYS A 33 3.44 -5.22 3.45
CA LYS A 33 4.71 -5.93 3.37
C LYS A 33 5.86 -4.97 3.59
N SER A 34 6.83 -5.39 4.39
CA SER A 34 8.06 -4.64 4.64
C SER A 34 9.23 -5.30 3.93
N HIS A 35 9.99 -4.52 3.18
CA HIS A 35 11.16 -4.96 2.43
C HIS A 35 12.38 -4.10 2.75
N PRO A 36 13.61 -4.62 2.51
CA PRO A 36 14.80 -3.80 2.50
C PRO A 36 14.70 -2.68 1.45
N THR A 37 15.33 -1.53 1.72
CA THR A 37 15.28 -0.37 0.81
C THR A 37 16.01 -0.55 -0.52
N ASN A 38 16.88 -1.54 -0.63
CA ASN A 38 17.64 -1.85 -1.83
C ASN A 38 16.82 -2.60 -2.90
N GLU A 39 15.64 -3.10 -2.57
CA GLU A 39 14.77 -3.73 -3.56
C GLU A 39 14.03 -2.69 -4.41
N HIS A 40 13.87 -2.99 -5.70
CA HIS A 40 13.10 -2.17 -6.63
C HIS A 40 11.60 -2.25 -6.31
N ASP A 41 10.92 -1.10 -6.26
CA ASP A 41 9.50 -1.03 -5.94
C ASP A 41 8.63 -1.87 -6.87
N SER A 42 8.97 -1.90 -8.17
CA SER A 42 8.22 -2.69 -9.16
C SER A 42 8.32 -4.21 -8.93
N ILE A 43 9.46 -4.71 -8.47
CA ILE A 43 9.66 -6.14 -8.19
C ILE A 43 8.95 -6.51 -6.89
N SER A 44 9.20 -5.76 -5.82
CA SER A 44 8.54 -5.97 -4.53
C SER A 44 7.02 -5.82 -4.63
N GLY A 45 6.55 -4.89 -5.47
CA GLY A 45 5.14 -4.69 -5.74
C GLY A 45 4.44 -5.92 -6.33
N CYS A 46 5.11 -6.70 -7.18
CA CYS A 46 4.56 -7.94 -7.72
C CYS A 46 4.21 -8.93 -6.60
N VAL A 47 5.15 -9.16 -5.69
CA VAL A 47 4.95 -10.06 -4.53
C VAL A 47 3.83 -9.56 -3.63
N VAL A 48 3.85 -8.28 -3.31
CA VAL A 48 2.85 -7.65 -2.42
C VAL A 48 1.44 -7.77 -3.00
N PHE A 49 1.28 -7.50 -4.29
CA PHE A 49 -0.03 -7.57 -4.92
C PHE A 49 -0.52 -9.00 -5.11
N GLU A 50 0.36 -9.94 -5.42
CA GLU A 50 0.05 -11.37 -5.49
C GLU A 50 -0.41 -11.92 -4.13
N GLU A 51 0.28 -11.57 -3.04
CA GLU A 51 -0.14 -11.93 -1.67
C GLU A 51 -1.51 -11.31 -1.32
N ALA A 52 -1.75 -10.06 -1.72
CA ALA A 52 -3.05 -9.41 -1.53
C ALA A 52 -4.15 -10.10 -2.32
N LEU A 53 -3.89 -10.46 -3.58
CA LEU A 53 -4.84 -11.17 -4.44
C LEU A 53 -5.16 -12.57 -3.90
N THR A 54 -4.18 -13.27 -3.33
CA THR A 54 -4.38 -14.57 -2.68
C THR A 54 -5.33 -14.45 -1.48
N LYS A 55 -5.23 -13.38 -0.70
CA LYS A 55 -6.14 -13.11 0.42
C LYS A 55 -7.53 -12.66 -0.04
N TYR A 56 -7.58 -11.90 -1.11
CA TYR A 56 -8.80 -11.27 -1.63
C TYR A 56 -8.97 -11.57 -3.12
N PRO A 57 -9.40 -12.78 -3.50
CA PRO A 57 -9.51 -13.18 -4.90
C PRO A 57 -10.52 -12.35 -5.72
N ALA A 58 -11.37 -11.59 -5.04
CA ALA A 58 -12.32 -10.68 -5.67
C ALA A 58 -11.71 -9.36 -6.19
N LEU A 59 -10.40 -9.13 -5.96
CA LEU A 59 -9.70 -7.98 -6.49
C LEU A 59 -9.61 -8.05 -8.02
N GLN A 60 -10.06 -6.99 -8.69
CA GLN A 60 -10.10 -6.95 -10.15
C GLN A 60 -9.02 -6.05 -10.77
N GLY A 61 -8.39 -5.23 -9.96
CA GLY A 61 -7.39 -4.31 -10.46
C GLY A 61 -6.73 -3.51 -9.36
N VAL A 62 -5.66 -2.84 -9.72
CA VAL A 62 -4.85 -2.01 -8.84
C VAL A 62 -4.50 -0.69 -9.49
N CYS A 63 -4.53 0.37 -8.71
CA CYS A 63 -3.95 1.64 -9.06
C CYS A 63 -2.63 1.80 -8.30
N ALA A 64 -1.54 2.04 -9.02
CA ALA A 64 -0.21 2.17 -8.45
C ALA A 64 0.42 3.53 -8.78
N ASP A 65 1.36 3.97 -7.97
CA ASP A 65 2.11 5.18 -8.27
C ASP A 65 3.19 4.95 -9.35
N GLY A 66 3.80 6.04 -9.83
CA GLY A 66 4.77 5.98 -10.93
C GLY A 66 6.03 5.15 -10.67
N GLY A 67 6.32 4.76 -9.42
CA GLY A 67 7.43 3.87 -9.06
C GLY A 67 7.22 2.41 -9.48
N TYR A 68 5.98 2.03 -9.80
CA TYR A 68 5.60 0.67 -10.17
C TYR A 68 5.45 0.47 -11.68
N ARG A 69 6.22 1.19 -12.50
CA ARG A 69 6.19 1.05 -13.95
C ARG A 69 6.92 -0.22 -14.43
N GLY A 70 6.65 -0.60 -15.68
CA GLY A 70 7.35 -1.69 -16.35
C GLY A 70 7.00 -3.06 -15.77
N THR A 71 7.92 -3.72 -15.12
CA THR A 71 7.81 -5.11 -14.64
C THR A 71 6.52 -5.36 -13.85
N PHE A 72 6.14 -4.45 -12.96
CA PHE A 72 4.91 -4.60 -12.18
C PHE A 72 3.66 -4.59 -13.05
N VAL A 73 3.59 -3.65 -14.00
CA VAL A 73 2.44 -3.52 -14.91
C VAL A 73 2.29 -4.77 -15.76
N ASP A 74 3.40 -5.24 -16.34
CA ASP A 74 3.40 -6.43 -17.19
C ASP A 74 3.01 -7.67 -16.39
N TYR A 75 3.55 -7.84 -15.20
CA TYR A 75 3.23 -8.96 -14.31
C TYR A 75 1.75 -8.98 -13.91
N VAL A 76 1.21 -7.85 -13.48
CA VAL A 76 -0.20 -7.76 -13.08
C VAL A 76 -1.15 -8.05 -14.24
N ARG A 77 -0.84 -7.53 -15.43
CA ARG A 77 -1.68 -7.75 -16.62
C ARG A 77 -1.58 -9.16 -17.18
N LEU A 78 -0.37 -9.69 -17.33
CA LEU A 78 -0.11 -10.93 -18.04
C LEU A 78 -0.17 -12.16 -17.13
N ALA A 79 0.35 -12.08 -15.93
CA ALA A 79 0.40 -13.23 -15.01
C ALA A 79 -0.80 -13.29 -14.07
N LEU A 80 -1.31 -12.15 -13.61
CA LEU A 80 -2.42 -12.08 -12.68
C LEU A 80 -3.76 -11.74 -13.34
N GLU A 81 -3.76 -11.41 -14.62
CA GLU A 81 -4.94 -11.04 -15.41
C GLU A 81 -5.80 -9.93 -14.78
N CYS A 82 -5.15 -9.03 -14.04
CA CYS A 82 -5.80 -7.92 -13.36
C CYS A 82 -5.61 -6.59 -14.11
N LEU A 83 -6.55 -5.70 -13.93
CA LEU A 83 -6.44 -4.34 -14.44
C LEU A 83 -5.38 -3.57 -13.63
N VAL A 84 -4.54 -2.81 -14.31
CA VAL A 84 -3.56 -1.94 -13.65
C VAL A 84 -3.61 -0.53 -14.25
N ASP A 85 -3.67 0.45 -13.37
CA ASP A 85 -3.62 1.87 -13.70
C ASP A 85 -2.45 2.50 -12.94
N VAL A 86 -1.52 3.10 -13.67
CA VAL A 86 -0.35 3.75 -13.07
C VAL A 86 -0.53 5.25 -13.14
N VAL A 87 -0.63 5.86 -11.97
CA VAL A 87 -0.79 7.30 -11.84
C VAL A 87 0.56 8.00 -12.01
N LEU A 88 0.70 8.78 -13.06
CA LEU A 88 1.87 9.58 -13.33
C LEU A 88 1.73 10.96 -12.66
N LYS A 89 2.85 11.47 -12.11
CA LYS A 89 2.92 12.88 -11.73
C LYS A 89 2.86 13.73 -13.01
N LEU A 90 1.89 14.62 -13.08
CA LEU A 90 1.87 15.62 -14.14
C LEU A 90 3.02 16.62 -13.92
N PRO A 91 3.72 17.03 -15.01
CA PRO A 91 4.88 17.92 -14.91
C PRO A 91 4.54 19.35 -14.46
N GLU A 92 3.30 19.79 -14.58
CA GLU A 92 2.87 21.16 -14.27
C GLU A 92 1.75 21.16 -13.20
N GLY A 93 2.07 21.77 -12.07
CA GLY A 93 1.11 22.16 -11.04
C GLY A 93 0.81 21.09 -9.99
N TRP A 94 0.35 21.57 -8.83
CA TRP A 94 -0.14 20.74 -7.75
C TRP A 94 -1.57 20.30 -8.09
N THR A 95 -1.76 19.03 -8.43
CA THR A 95 -3.09 18.45 -8.68
C THR A 95 -3.33 17.30 -7.72
N ILE A 96 -4.43 17.31 -7.01
CA ILE A 96 -4.89 16.18 -6.21
C ILE A 96 -5.34 15.10 -7.19
N LEU A 97 -4.56 14.01 -7.28
CA LEU A 97 -4.93 12.85 -8.06
C LEU A 97 -5.90 11.99 -7.23
N PRO A 98 -7.17 11.82 -7.63
CA PRO A 98 -8.21 11.27 -6.76
C PRO A 98 -7.88 9.88 -6.18
N LYS A 99 -7.23 9.04 -6.96
CA LYS A 99 -6.88 7.66 -6.54
C LYS A 99 -5.66 7.61 -5.62
N ARG A 100 -4.69 8.49 -5.80
CA ARG A 100 -3.49 8.55 -4.97
C ARG A 100 -3.79 9.07 -3.56
N TRP A 101 -4.73 10.01 -3.46
CA TRP A 101 -5.13 10.60 -2.20
C TRP A 101 -5.59 9.58 -1.15
N VAL A 102 -6.23 8.49 -1.56
CA VAL A 102 -6.73 7.44 -0.64
C VAL A 102 -5.58 6.82 0.15
N VAL A 103 -4.48 6.47 -0.51
CA VAL A 103 -3.30 5.88 0.15
C VAL A 103 -2.58 6.88 1.01
N GLU A 104 -2.39 8.10 0.52
CA GLU A 104 -1.76 9.17 1.29
C GLU A 104 -2.54 9.43 2.59
N ARG A 105 -3.87 9.41 2.51
CA ARG A 105 -4.75 9.49 3.69
C ARG A 105 -4.54 8.32 4.65
N THR A 106 -4.49 7.09 4.14
CA THR A 106 -4.27 5.90 4.98
C THR A 106 -2.91 5.96 5.66
N LEU A 107 -1.85 6.35 4.95
CA LEU A 107 -0.52 6.55 5.54
C LEU A 107 -0.55 7.65 6.61
N SER A 108 -1.25 8.74 6.36
CA SER A 108 -1.42 9.81 7.34
C SER A 108 -2.09 9.31 8.63
N TRP A 109 -3.13 8.48 8.51
CA TRP A 109 -3.77 7.87 9.67
C TRP A 109 -2.85 6.93 10.44
N LEU A 110 -2.07 6.11 9.73
CA LEU A 110 -1.11 5.19 10.34
C LEU A 110 0.03 5.95 11.04
N ASN A 111 0.51 7.04 10.44
CA ASN A 111 1.56 7.89 11.01
C ASN A 111 1.13 8.60 12.30
N GLY A 112 -0.18 8.74 12.55
CA GLY A 112 -0.72 9.17 13.83
C GLY A 112 -0.45 8.17 14.97
N SER A 113 -0.09 6.93 14.66
CA SER A 113 0.34 5.96 15.65
C SER A 113 1.79 6.21 16.06
N ARG A 114 2.01 6.47 17.35
CA ARG A 114 3.33 6.74 17.92
C ARG A 114 4.35 5.64 17.59
N ARG A 115 3.93 4.39 17.55
CA ARG A 115 4.79 3.22 17.28
C ARG A 115 5.26 3.16 15.82
N LEU A 116 4.55 3.81 14.90
CA LEU A 116 4.87 3.84 13.48
C LEU A 116 5.66 5.08 13.06
N SER A 117 5.91 6.03 13.97
CA SER A 117 6.69 7.25 13.67
C SER A 117 8.12 6.95 13.23
N LYS A 118 8.69 5.87 13.78
CA LYS A 118 9.96 5.26 13.36
C LYS A 118 9.79 3.75 13.32
N ASP A 119 10.62 3.06 12.55
CA ASP A 119 10.65 1.60 12.57
C ASP A 119 11.58 1.13 13.70
N TYR A 120 11.00 0.75 14.83
CA TYR A 120 11.71 0.22 16.00
C TYR A 120 11.80 -1.30 15.99
N GLU A 121 11.19 -1.95 15.00
CA GLU A 121 11.05 -3.39 15.00
C GLU A 121 12.33 -4.07 14.46
N ILE A 122 12.71 -5.19 15.07
CA ILE A 122 13.88 -5.96 14.68
C ILE A 122 13.61 -6.73 13.39
N SER A 123 12.42 -7.34 13.27
CA SER A 123 12.02 -8.11 12.10
C SER A 123 11.01 -7.38 11.22
N THR A 124 10.94 -7.76 9.95
CA THR A 124 9.92 -7.27 9.01
C THR A 124 8.52 -7.71 9.44
N ASP A 125 8.38 -8.94 9.95
CA ASP A 125 7.09 -9.48 10.41
C ASP A 125 6.52 -8.68 11.60
N SER A 126 7.39 -8.30 12.54
CA SER A 126 6.99 -7.41 13.66
C SER A 126 6.56 -6.04 13.17
N SER A 127 7.29 -5.49 12.18
CA SER A 127 6.95 -4.20 11.57
C SER A 127 5.57 -4.26 10.88
N GLU A 128 5.31 -5.30 10.10
CA GLU A 128 4.01 -5.52 9.44
C GLU A 128 2.88 -5.71 10.46
N THR A 129 3.13 -6.48 11.51
CA THR A 129 2.17 -6.70 12.60
C THR A 129 1.83 -5.39 13.30
N GLN A 130 2.81 -4.53 13.54
CA GLN A 130 2.59 -3.22 14.15
C GLN A 130 1.71 -2.31 13.28
N VAL A 131 1.87 -2.35 11.96
CA VAL A 131 0.99 -1.64 11.03
C VAL A 131 -0.45 -2.15 11.12
N LYS A 132 -0.63 -3.47 11.14
CA LYS A 132 -1.95 -4.10 11.27
C LYS A 132 -2.63 -3.72 12.58
N LEU A 133 -1.91 -3.78 13.70
CA LEU A 133 -2.44 -3.38 15.02
C LEU A 133 -2.85 -1.91 15.06
N SER A 134 -2.03 -1.04 14.47
CA SER A 134 -2.35 0.38 14.39
C SER A 134 -3.61 0.66 13.56
N HIS A 135 -3.79 -0.09 12.48
CA HIS A 135 -5.01 0.01 11.66
C HIS A 135 -6.24 -0.53 12.39
N ILE A 136 -6.12 -1.66 13.08
CA ILE A 136 -7.20 -2.19 13.93
C ILE A 136 -7.60 -1.17 14.99
N HIS A 137 -6.64 -0.57 15.68
CA HIS A 137 -6.91 0.49 16.65
C HIS A 137 -7.68 1.67 16.04
N LEU A 138 -7.27 2.11 14.85
CA LEU A 138 -7.96 3.16 14.12
C LEU A 138 -9.42 2.79 13.81
N LEU A 139 -9.67 1.57 13.34
CA LEU A 139 -11.00 1.10 13.01
C LEU A 139 -11.89 0.99 14.26
N LEU A 140 -11.35 0.47 15.36
CA LEU A 140 -12.08 0.40 16.64
C LEU A 140 -12.47 1.78 17.15
N ARG A 141 -11.56 2.76 17.07
CA ARG A 141 -11.88 4.15 17.45
C ARG A 141 -13.02 4.73 16.63
N ARG A 142 -13.09 4.42 15.35
CA ARG A 142 -14.18 4.88 14.47
C ARG A 142 -15.51 4.20 14.78
N LEU A 143 -15.49 2.91 15.06
CA LEU A 143 -16.70 2.14 15.39
C LEU A 143 -17.32 2.58 16.70
N PHE A 144 -16.50 2.87 17.67
CA PHE A 144 -16.97 3.21 19.03
C PHE A 144 -16.95 4.71 19.34
N HIS A 145 -16.67 5.56 18.33
CA HIS A 145 -16.58 7.02 18.50
C HIS A 145 -15.64 7.48 19.64
N LEU A 146 -14.53 6.74 19.81
CA LEU A 146 -13.53 6.99 20.87
C LEU A 146 -12.52 8.07 20.46
#